data_ee33a7eef0ecab81dd86572e17550350
#
_entry.id   ee33a7eef0ecab81dd86572e17550350
#
_cell.length_a   1.000
_cell.length_b   1.000
_cell.length_c   1.000
_cell.angle_alpha   90.00
_cell.angle_beta   90.00
_cell.angle_gamma   90.00
#
_symmetry.space_group_name_H-M   'P 1'
#
loop_
_entity.id
_entity.type
_entity.pdbx_description
1 polymer ?
#
loop_
_entity_poly.entity_id
_entity_poly.type
_entity_poly.pdbx_seq_one_letter_code
_entity_poly.pdbx_strand_id
1 'polypeptide(L)'
;MEHYKSWAGLKKQLEGFLCEPLKNRVTYFLTRYHAVHNSYGRASIRLDGKELVCFSWIEMYHQEYADDAVHKNHPKLSYEARLKQLKPEWDKNCTYDEMDFLDAALKFRSMSIKTAFESDNYKIKILAILDKRVGNRTLAQLSTNKEYET
;
A
#
# COMPACT_ATOMS: atom_id res chain seq x y z
N MET A 1 3.35 12.52 13.58
CA MET A 1 3.58 12.35 12.12
C MET A 1 5.07 12.59 11.87
N GLU A 2 5.78 11.56 11.47
CA GLU A 2 7.19 11.70 11.10
C GLU A 2 7.29 12.57 9.84
N HIS A 3 8.03 13.68 9.92
CA HIS A 3 8.22 14.56 8.77
C HIS A 3 9.08 13.86 7.70
N TYR A 4 8.49 13.42 6.61
CA TYR A 4 9.30 13.05 5.47
C TYR A 4 9.73 14.34 4.73
N LYS A 5 11.05 14.50 4.57
CA LYS A 5 11.62 15.72 3.99
C LYS A 5 11.37 15.84 2.48
N SER A 6 11.30 14.75 1.76
CA SER A 6 10.98 14.75 0.32
C SER A 6 10.63 13.35 -0.18
N TRP A 7 9.74 13.28 -1.18
CA TRP A 7 9.43 12.04 -1.89
C TRP A 7 10.68 11.44 -2.56
N ALA A 8 11.52 12.26 -3.18
CA ALA A 8 12.73 11.78 -3.83
C ALA A 8 13.67 11.05 -2.86
N GLY A 9 13.84 11.55 -1.64
CA GLY A 9 14.62 10.89 -0.60
C GLY A 9 14.02 9.57 -0.14
N LEU A 10 12.72 9.52 0.12
CA LEU A 10 12.02 8.30 0.49
C LEU A 10 12.06 7.26 -0.63
N LYS A 11 11.78 7.67 -1.87
CA LYS A 11 11.86 6.82 -3.06
C LYS A 11 13.24 6.16 -3.18
N LYS A 12 14.31 6.95 -3.06
CA LYS A 12 15.69 6.43 -3.11
C LYS A 12 15.97 5.39 -2.02
N GLN A 13 15.43 5.60 -0.82
CA GLN A 13 15.55 4.61 0.27
C GLN A 13 14.80 3.32 -0.06
N LEU A 14 13.56 3.39 -0.54
CA LEU A 14 12.78 2.23 -0.95
C LEU A 14 13.45 1.46 -2.08
N GLU A 15 13.95 2.16 -3.10
CA GLU A 15 14.70 1.56 -4.21
C GLU A 15 16.00 0.90 -3.73
N GLY A 16 16.64 1.44 -2.70
CA GLY A 16 17.82 0.86 -2.05
C GLY A 16 17.55 -0.46 -1.31
N PHE A 17 16.31 -0.73 -0.93
CA PHE A 17 15.90 -2.00 -0.32
C PHE A 17 15.60 -3.09 -1.34
N LEU A 18 15.38 -2.77 -2.61
CA LEU A 18 15.02 -3.75 -3.63
C LEU A 18 16.09 -4.84 -3.75
N CYS A 19 15.66 -6.09 -3.88
CA CYS A 19 16.55 -7.21 -4.21
C CYS A 19 17.12 -7.03 -5.64
N GLU A 20 18.28 -7.61 -5.88
CA GLU A 20 19.06 -7.39 -7.11
C GLU A 20 18.24 -7.63 -8.41
N PRO A 21 17.44 -8.73 -8.53
CA PRO A 21 16.64 -8.96 -9.74
C PRO A 21 15.54 -7.92 -9.98
N LEU A 22 15.16 -7.15 -8.95
CA LEU A 22 14.09 -6.14 -9.04
C LEU A 22 14.62 -4.72 -9.23
N LYS A 23 15.93 -4.49 -9.04
CA LYS A 23 16.53 -3.19 -9.31
C LYS A 23 16.30 -2.79 -10.76
N ASN A 24 15.97 -1.52 -10.97
CA ASN A 24 15.62 -0.94 -12.26
C ASN A 24 14.36 -1.50 -12.93
N ARG A 25 13.71 -2.52 -12.36
CA ARG A 25 12.44 -3.07 -12.82
C ARG A 25 11.27 -2.61 -11.97
N VAL A 26 11.45 -2.58 -10.64
CA VAL A 26 10.45 -2.00 -9.72
C VAL A 26 10.70 -0.51 -9.57
N THR A 27 9.65 0.27 -9.74
CA THR A 27 9.66 1.71 -9.52
C THR A 27 8.52 2.13 -8.62
N TYR A 28 8.80 3.08 -7.74
CA TYR A 28 7.80 3.71 -6.88
C TYR A 28 7.40 5.04 -7.47
N PHE A 29 6.12 5.28 -7.59
CA PHE A 29 5.55 6.49 -8.16
C PHE A 29 4.66 7.18 -7.14
N LEU A 30 4.74 8.50 -7.07
CA LEU A 30 3.84 9.35 -6.31
C LEU A 30 3.62 10.64 -7.08
N THR A 31 2.36 11.03 -7.23
CA THR A 31 1.99 12.37 -7.69
C THR A 31 0.92 12.94 -6.79
N ARG A 32 0.85 14.26 -6.75
CA ARG A 32 -0.24 15.01 -6.11
C ARG A 32 -0.86 15.94 -7.14
N TYR A 33 -2.17 15.98 -7.15
CA TYR A 33 -2.92 16.82 -8.07
C TYR A 33 -3.19 18.19 -7.43
N HIS A 34 -2.32 19.16 -7.67
CA HIS A 34 -2.41 20.50 -7.07
C HIS A 34 -3.67 21.29 -7.48
N ALA A 35 -4.28 20.94 -8.61
CA ALA A 35 -5.48 21.59 -9.11
C ALA A 35 -6.79 21.04 -8.52
N VAL A 36 -6.72 19.98 -7.71
CA VAL A 36 -7.89 19.35 -7.11
C VAL A 36 -8.03 19.81 -5.66
N HIS A 37 -9.25 20.11 -5.25
CA HIS A 37 -9.57 20.44 -3.87
C HIS A 37 -9.10 19.30 -2.95
N ASN A 38 -8.41 19.63 -1.86
CA ASN A 38 -7.79 18.71 -0.90
C ASN A 38 -6.50 18.00 -1.35
N SER A 39 -5.85 18.44 -2.41
CA SER A 39 -4.53 17.96 -2.82
C SER A 39 -4.45 16.43 -2.98
N TYR A 40 -5.49 15.82 -3.53
CA TYR A 40 -5.51 14.39 -3.80
C TYR A 40 -4.30 13.95 -4.61
N GLY A 41 -3.84 12.76 -4.32
CA GLY A 41 -2.68 12.18 -4.96
C GLY A 41 -2.93 10.76 -5.43
N ARG A 42 -1.90 10.21 -6.04
CA ARG A 42 -1.84 8.83 -6.47
C ARG A 42 -0.43 8.31 -6.27
N ALA A 43 -0.32 7.17 -5.64
CA ALA A 43 0.92 6.43 -5.54
C ALA A 43 0.76 5.06 -6.23
N SER A 44 1.84 4.50 -6.73
CA SER A 44 1.83 3.13 -7.27
C SER A 44 3.20 2.47 -7.15
N ILE A 45 3.18 1.15 -7.13
CA ILE A 45 4.34 0.31 -7.31
C ILE A 45 4.21 -0.32 -8.70
N ARG A 46 5.25 -0.16 -9.53
CA ARG A 46 5.26 -0.63 -10.91
C ARG A 46 6.39 -1.62 -11.13
N LEU A 47 6.12 -2.66 -11.90
CA LEU A 47 7.11 -3.61 -12.39
C LEU A 47 7.17 -3.53 -13.91
N ASP A 48 8.34 -3.27 -14.46
CA ASP A 48 8.58 -3.11 -15.91
C ASP A 48 7.59 -2.13 -16.55
N GLY A 49 7.29 -1.03 -15.83
CA GLY A 49 6.36 0.00 -16.25
C GLY A 49 4.87 -0.34 -16.06
N LYS A 50 4.52 -1.57 -15.72
CA LYS A 50 3.15 -1.98 -15.42
C LYS A 50 2.87 -1.80 -13.94
N GLU A 51 1.71 -1.27 -13.63
CA GLU A 51 1.26 -1.06 -12.28
C GLU A 51 0.86 -2.38 -11.63
N LEU A 52 1.47 -2.71 -10.49
CA LEU A 52 1.13 -3.88 -9.67
C LEU A 52 0.06 -3.53 -8.63
N VAL A 53 0.20 -2.38 -8.00
CA VAL A 53 -0.71 -1.89 -6.99
C VAL A 53 -0.78 -0.36 -7.07
N CYS A 54 -1.96 0.16 -6.87
CA CYS A 54 -2.27 1.59 -6.84
C CYS A 54 -2.83 1.98 -5.48
N PHE A 55 -2.43 3.16 -5.04
CA PHE A 55 -2.91 3.81 -3.83
C PHE A 55 -3.48 5.17 -4.25
N SER A 56 -4.79 5.29 -4.25
CA SER A 56 -5.47 6.49 -4.73
C SER A 56 -6.70 6.76 -3.90
N TRP A 57 -6.77 7.95 -3.33
CA TRP A 57 -7.95 8.39 -2.62
C TRP A 57 -9.18 8.43 -3.54
N ILE A 58 -9.01 8.80 -4.79
CA ILE A 58 -10.11 8.86 -5.76
C ILE A 58 -10.68 7.46 -6.00
N GLU A 59 -9.82 6.46 -6.19
CA GLU A 59 -10.26 5.07 -6.38
C GLU A 59 -10.91 4.51 -5.11
N MET A 60 -10.34 4.79 -3.95
CA MET A 60 -10.93 4.45 -2.67
C MET A 60 -12.31 5.09 -2.47
N TYR A 61 -12.45 6.36 -2.84
CA TYR A 61 -13.72 7.07 -2.78
C TYR A 61 -14.76 6.48 -3.73
N HIS A 62 -14.39 6.10 -4.93
CA HIS A 62 -15.28 5.39 -5.85
C HIS A 62 -15.72 4.03 -5.30
N GLN A 63 -14.84 3.31 -4.65
CA GLN A 63 -15.17 2.06 -3.98
C GLN A 63 -16.14 2.30 -2.82
N GLU A 64 -15.88 3.30 -1.99
CA GLU A 64 -16.79 3.70 -0.89
C GLU A 64 -18.19 4.04 -1.41
N TYR A 65 -18.30 4.73 -2.55
CA TYR A 65 -19.58 5.04 -3.19
C TYR A 65 -20.25 3.79 -3.77
N ALA A 66 -19.51 2.89 -4.37
CA ALA A 66 -20.07 1.61 -4.85
C ALA A 66 -20.60 0.77 -3.68
N ASP A 67 -19.93 0.83 -2.53
CA ASP A 67 -20.33 0.18 -1.29
C ASP A 67 -21.43 0.96 -0.53
N ASP A 68 -21.90 2.07 -1.05
CA ASP A 68 -23.03 2.84 -0.50
C ASP A 68 -24.34 2.04 -0.44
N ALA A 69 -24.39 0.92 -1.17
CA ALA A 69 -25.41 -0.10 -0.96
C ALA A 69 -25.43 -0.62 0.48
N VAL A 70 -24.26 -0.76 1.11
CA VAL A 70 -24.12 -1.09 2.53
C VAL A 70 -24.70 0.04 3.40
N HIS A 71 -24.48 1.30 3.00
CA HIS A 71 -25.05 2.45 3.70
C HIS A 71 -26.58 2.51 3.59
N LYS A 72 -27.14 2.24 2.42
CA LYS A 72 -28.59 2.18 2.21
C LYS A 72 -29.25 1.06 3.03
N ASN A 73 -28.54 -0.07 3.18
CA ASN A 73 -29.01 -1.20 3.98
C ASN A 73 -28.81 -0.99 5.49
N HIS A 74 -27.90 -0.10 5.90
CA HIS A 74 -27.58 0.18 7.29
C HIS A 74 -27.50 1.68 7.60
N PRO A 75 -28.59 2.45 7.39
CA PRO A 75 -28.55 3.92 7.48
C PRO A 75 -28.29 4.45 8.90
N LYS A 76 -28.35 3.60 9.91
CA LYS A 76 -28.12 3.96 11.33
C LYS A 76 -26.66 3.79 11.77
N LEU A 77 -25.80 3.23 10.92
CA LEU A 77 -24.39 3.07 11.27
C LEU A 77 -23.66 4.41 11.19
N SER A 78 -22.85 4.69 12.19
CA SER A 78 -21.90 5.82 12.12
C SER A 78 -20.88 5.60 10.99
N TYR A 79 -20.27 6.67 10.52
CA TYR A 79 -19.18 6.61 9.51
C TYR A 79 -18.06 5.65 9.95
N GLU A 80 -17.62 5.76 11.20
CA GLU A 80 -16.57 4.89 11.77
C GLU A 80 -16.97 3.40 11.79
N ALA A 81 -18.23 3.11 12.14
CA ALA A 81 -18.74 1.74 12.14
C ALA A 81 -18.81 1.16 10.72
N ARG A 82 -19.15 1.98 9.71
CA ARG A 82 -19.13 1.59 8.29
C ARG A 82 -17.72 1.30 7.80
N LEU A 83 -16.77 2.20 8.07
CA LEU A 83 -15.37 1.98 7.73
C LEU A 83 -14.83 0.68 8.31
N LYS A 84 -15.19 0.36 9.55
CA LYS A 84 -14.77 -0.88 10.20
C LYS A 84 -15.32 -2.13 9.51
N GLN A 85 -16.50 -2.06 8.91
CA GLN A 85 -17.08 -3.17 8.14
C GLN A 85 -16.44 -3.30 6.75
N LEU A 86 -16.14 -2.17 6.08
CA LEU A 86 -15.59 -2.13 4.72
C LEU A 86 -14.09 -2.41 4.67
N LYS A 87 -13.36 -2.03 5.73
CA LYS A 87 -11.90 -2.16 5.77
C LYS A 87 -11.36 -3.56 5.43
N PRO A 88 -11.95 -4.68 5.92
CA PRO A 88 -11.46 -6.01 5.56
C PRO A 88 -11.57 -6.31 4.06
N GLU A 89 -12.60 -5.78 3.40
CA GLU A 89 -12.77 -5.96 1.96
C GLU A 89 -11.83 -5.05 1.15
N TRP A 90 -11.62 -3.83 1.60
CA TRP A 90 -10.61 -2.94 1.01
C TRP A 90 -9.20 -3.51 1.15
N ASP A 91 -8.87 -4.07 2.31
CA ASP A 91 -7.59 -4.75 2.53
C ASP A 91 -7.43 -5.94 1.56
N LYS A 92 -8.48 -6.73 1.36
CA LYS A 92 -8.49 -7.83 0.41
C LYS A 92 -8.33 -7.38 -1.05
N ASN A 93 -8.94 -6.24 -1.41
CA ASN A 93 -8.89 -5.68 -2.76
C ASN A 93 -7.71 -4.70 -2.95
N CYS A 94 -6.81 -4.59 -1.99
CA CYS A 94 -5.70 -3.64 -1.99
C CYS A 94 -6.14 -2.19 -2.26
N THR A 95 -7.29 -1.79 -1.69
CA THR A 95 -7.87 -0.45 -1.85
C THR A 95 -7.36 0.47 -0.74
N TYR A 96 -6.43 1.36 -1.07
CA TYR A 96 -5.78 2.28 -0.13
C TYR A 96 -5.58 3.65 -0.75
N ASP A 97 -5.43 4.68 0.08
CA ASP A 97 -5.04 6.00 -0.40
C ASP A 97 -3.50 6.18 -0.43
N GLU A 98 -3.06 7.27 -1.05
CA GLU A 98 -1.64 7.59 -1.16
C GLU A 98 -0.97 7.93 0.18
N MET A 99 -1.74 8.43 1.16
CA MET A 99 -1.24 8.72 2.50
C MET A 99 -0.99 7.44 3.28
N ASP A 100 -1.85 6.44 3.12
CA ASP A 100 -1.64 5.09 3.66
C ASP A 100 -0.33 4.49 3.16
N PHE A 101 -0.03 4.67 1.87
CA PHE A 101 1.23 4.22 1.29
C PHE A 101 2.43 4.97 1.88
N LEU A 102 2.34 6.30 1.99
CA LEU A 102 3.42 7.12 2.57
C LEU A 102 3.71 6.73 4.02
N ASP A 103 2.67 6.58 4.83
CA ASP A 103 2.80 6.17 6.24
C ASP A 103 3.42 4.79 6.37
N ALA A 104 3.00 3.84 5.53
CA ALA A 104 3.58 2.50 5.49
C ALA A 104 5.06 2.53 5.09
N ALA A 105 5.42 3.30 4.06
CA ALA A 105 6.79 3.43 3.59
C ALA A 105 7.71 4.07 4.64
N LEU A 106 7.24 5.09 5.35
CA LEU A 106 7.96 5.75 6.43
C LEU A 106 8.24 4.80 7.61
N LYS A 107 7.26 3.99 7.98
CA LYS A 107 7.41 2.98 9.02
C LYS A 107 8.35 1.86 8.56
N PHE A 108 8.15 1.35 7.36
CA PHE A 108 8.91 0.24 6.80
C PHE A 108 10.42 0.49 6.77
N ARG A 109 10.87 1.70 6.41
CA ARG A 109 12.31 2.04 6.30
C ARG A 109 13.11 1.80 7.58
N SER A 110 12.47 1.85 8.75
CA SER A 110 13.09 1.65 10.07
C SER A 110 12.80 0.27 10.69
N MET A 111 12.01 -0.58 10.02
CA MET A 111 11.63 -1.89 10.54
C MET A 111 12.65 -2.97 10.19
N SER A 112 12.77 -3.97 11.07
CA SER A 112 13.40 -5.23 10.70
C SER A 112 12.51 -5.97 9.69
N ILE A 113 13.12 -6.78 8.83
CA ILE A 113 12.34 -7.55 7.85
C ILE A 113 11.36 -8.52 8.52
N LYS A 114 11.74 -9.11 9.63
CA LYS A 114 10.87 -9.97 10.43
C LYS A 114 9.63 -9.23 10.90
N THR A 115 9.82 -8.07 11.54
CA THR A 115 8.71 -7.22 12.01
C THR A 115 7.80 -6.77 10.87
N ALA A 116 8.38 -6.50 9.69
CA ALA A 116 7.62 -6.10 8.52
C ALA A 116 6.71 -7.23 8.01
N PHE A 117 7.15 -8.47 8.02
CA PHE A 117 6.33 -9.63 7.66
C PHE A 117 5.27 -9.98 8.71
N GLU A 118 5.53 -9.73 9.98
CA GLU A 118 4.60 -9.95 11.09
C GLU A 118 3.55 -8.82 11.22
N SER A 119 3.70 -7.74 10.44
CA SER A 119 2.79 -6.60 10.48
C SER A 119 1.41 -6.97 9.93
N ASP A 120 0.35 -6.51 10.58
CA ASP A 120 -1.02 -6.62 10.06
C ASP A 120 -1.30 -5.62 8.92
N ASN A 121 -0.32 -4.75 8.61
CA ASN A 121 -0.43 -3.76 7.56
C ASN A 121 0.03 -4.34 6.21
N TYR A 122 -0.91 -4.63 5.32
CA TYR A 122 -0.64 -5.18 3.98
C TYR A 122 0.34 -4.34 3.17
N LYS A 123 0.31 -3.02 3.28
CA LYS A 123 1.22 -2.11 2.57
C LYS A 123 2.67 -2.32 3.00
N ILE A 124 2.88 -2.56 4.29
CA ILE A 124 4.21 -2.92 4.83
C ILE A 124 4.64 -4.31 4.31
N LYS A 125 3.73 -5.28 4.28
CA LYS A 125 4.02 -6.62 3.74
C LYS A 125 4.38 -6.57 2.24
N ILE A 126 3.68 -5.78 1.45
CA ILE A 126 4.01 -5.57 0.03
C ILE A 126 5.44 -5.04 -0.13
N LEU A 127 5.83 -4.03 0.66
CA LEU A 127 7.19 -3.50 0.65
C LEU A 127 8.22 -4.54 1.09
N ALA A 128 7.88 -5.35 2.10
CA ALA A 128 8.75 -6.40 2.63
C ALA A 128 9.05 -7.50 1.60
N ILE A 129 8.08 -7.92 0.80
CA ILE A 129 8.26 -8.96 -0.25
C ILE A 129 9.29 -8.53 -1.30
N LEU A 130 9.39 -7.24 -1.58
CA LEU A 130 10.33 -6.69 -2.57
C LEU A 130 11.75 -6.48 -2.02
N ASP A 131 11.95 -6.65 -0.71
CA ASP A 131 13.17 -6.28 0.00
C ASP A 131 14.27 -7.34 -0.14
N LYS A 132 15.50 -6.90 -0.42
CA LYS A 132 16.69 -7.75 -0.52
C LYS A 132 17.05 -8.49 0.77
N ARG A 133 16.53 -8.05 1.92
CA ARG A 133 16.74 -8.72 3.22
C ARG A 133 15.93 -10.01 3.35
N VAL A 134 14.99 -10.25 2.44
CA VAL A 134 14.20 -11.49 2.40
C VAL A 134 15.02 -12.61 1.79
N GLY A 135 15.20 -13.70 2.55
CA GLY A 135 15.88 -14.88 2.05
C GLY A 135 15.00 -15.72 1.11
N ASN A 136 15.64 -16.46 0.19
CA ASN A 136 14.95 -17.33 -0.77
C ASN A 136 14.03 -18.36 -0.09
N ARG A 137 14.39 -18.84 1.10
CA ARG A 137 13.56 -19.76 1.89
C ARG A 137 12.23 -19.13 2.30
N THR A 138 12.27 -17.88 2.74
CA THR A 138 11.05 -17.14 3.12
C THR A 138 10.18 -16.89 1.91
N LEU A 139 10.77 -16.50 0.78
CA LEU A 139 10.03 -16.31 -0.49
C LEU A 139 9.36 -17.60 -0.96
N ALA A 140 10.05 -18.74 -0.87
CA ALA A 140 9.48 -20.05 -1.22
C ALA A 140 8.31 -20.42 -0.29
N GLN A 141 8.39 -20.11 0.99
CA GLN A 141 7.28 -20.32 1.94
C GLN A 141 6.09 -19.43 1.62
N LEU A 142 6.32 -18.16 1.24
CA LEU A 142 5.26 -17.24 0.85
C LEU A 142 4.54 -17.70 -0.43
N SER A 143 5.27 -18.22 -1.41
CA SER A 143 4.70 -18.72 -2.67
C SER A 143 3.80 -19.95 -2.50
N THR A 144 3.95 -20.69 -1.40
CA THR A 144 3.11 -21.86 -1.07
C THR A 144 1.96 -21.54 -0.13
N ASN A 145 1.91 -20.32 0.40
CA ASN A 145 0.87 -19.91 1.33
C ASN A 145 -0.28 -19.23 0.56
N LYS A 146 -1.47 -19.84 0.59
CA LYS A 146 -2.69 -19.35 -0.09
C LYS A 146 -3.12 -17.92 0.32
N GLU A 147 -2.63 -17.41 1.43
CA GLU A 147 -2.88 -16.04 1.88
C GLU A 147 -2.30 -14.97 0.95
N TYR A 148 -1.36 -15.36 0.06
CA TYR A 148 -0.66 -14.48 -0.88
C TYR A 148 -0.98 -14.81 -2.35
N GLU A 149 -1.93 -15.72 -2.60
CA GLU A 149 -2.49 -15.95 -3.95
C GLU A 149 -3.49 -14.83 -4.24
N THR A 150 -3.04 -13.80 -4.96
CA THR A 150 -3.89 -12.77 -5.60
C THR A 150 -4.04 -13.04 -7.06
#